data_ac85d862df96719b0d410a05cb14b322
#
_entry.id   ac85d862df96719b0d410a05cb14b322
#
_cell.length_a   1.000
_cell.length_b   1.000
_cell.length_c   1.000
_cell.angle_alpha   90.00
_cell.angle_beta   90.00
_cell.angle_gamma   90.00
#
_symmetry.space_group_name_H-M   'P 1'
#
loop_
_entity.id
_entity.type
_entity.pdbx_description
1 polymer ?
#
loop_
_entity_poly.entity_id
_entity_poly.type
_entity_poly.pdbx_seq_one_letter_code
_entity_poly.pdbx_strand_id
1 'polypeptide(L)'
;MNLRIAALCTLAAALLAGCAPDAQRSYKEELIAADRAFSALSAKKGPKAAYLEYMTGDVKILKQYRSGTAGIHDIFVQLPENVQLTWEAANVDASSFGDLGYTWGRYTLVLPALPMNNLKPYRDMGDYVMVWKRDHLGHWKVVLFGSIRDH
;
A
#
# COMPACT_ATOMS: atom_id res chain seq x y z
N MET A 1 9.34 44.37 51.73
CA MET A 1 10.43 43.44 51.43
C MET A 1 9.82 42.08 51.20
N ASN A 2 9.64 41.76 50.07
CA ASN A 2 9.97 40.89 49.01
C ASN A 2 8.76 40.57 48.12
N LEU A 3 8.64 41.37 47.09
CA LEU A 3 7.78 41.07 45.93
C LEU A 3 8.70 40.65 44.80
N ARG A 4 8.92 39.38 44.54
CA ARG A 4 9.62 38.85 43.34
C ARG A 4 9.79 37.34 43.39
N ILE A 5 8.75 36.53 43.22
CA ILE A 5 8.82 35.13 42.71
C ILE A 5 7.39 34.75 42.30
N ALA A 6 6.90 35.21 41.17
CA ALA A 6 5.65 34.71 40.56
C ALA A 6 5.60 35.05 39.06
N ALA A 7 6.63 34.81 38.31
CA ALA A 7 6.64 35.08 36.85
C ALA A 7 7.56 34.15 36.06
N LEU A 8 7.53 32.82 36.29
CA LEU A 8 8.37 31.89 35.52
C LEU A 8 7.73 30.52 35.22
N CYS A 9 6.40 30.34 35.32
CA CYS A 9 5.77 29.04 35.04
C CYS A 9 4.71 29.04 33.92
N THR A 10 4.60 30.06 33.07
CA THR A 10 3.53 30.15 32.05
C THR A 10 4.03 30.10 30.60
N LEU A 11 5.29 29.75 30.31
CA LEU A 11 5.80 29.75 28.92
C LEU A 11 6.16 28.39 28.33
N ALA A 12 5.84 27.27 29.00
CA ALA A 12 6.20 25.93 28.52
C ALA A 12 5.05 25.09 27.96
N ALA A 13 3.81 25.59 27.96
CA ALA A 13 2.64 24.81 27.53
C ALA A 13 2.13 25.09 26.10
N ALA A 14 2.73 26.00 25.35
CA ALA A 14 2.21 26.44 24.05
C ALA A 14 2.89 25.79 22.82
N LEU A 15 3.83 24.85 23.00
CA LEU A 15 4.61 24.27 21.88
C LEU A 15 4.21 22.86 21.47
N LEU A 16 3.15 22.26 22.02
CA LEU A 16 2.76 20.88 21.71
C LEU A 16 1.46 20.73 20.91
N ALA A 17 0.82 21.80 20.48
CA ALA A 17 -0.52 21.71 19.85
C ALA A 17 -0.56 21.90 18.32
N GLY A 18 0.58 22.01 17.63
CA GLY A 18 0.61 22.48 16.23
C GLY A 18 0.96 21.47 15.13
N CYS A 19 1.39 20.24 15.42
CA CYS A 19 2.01 19.39 14.39
C CYS A 19 1.20 18.14 13.94
N ALA A 20 0.14 17.73 14.62
CA ALA A 20 -0.50 16.45 14.31
C ALA A 20 -1.26 16.38 12.96
N PRO A 21 -2.09 17.37 12.56
CA PRO A 21 -2.85 17.27 11.31
C PRO A 21 -1.99 17.38 10.05
N ASP A 22 -0.93 18.17 10.07
CA ASP A 22 -0.05 18.36 8.91
C ASP A 22 0.86 17.14 8.69
N ALA A 23 1.37 16.54 9.76
CA ALA A 23 2.17 15.32 9.68
C ALA A 23 1.35 14.13 9.13
N GLN A 24 0.12 13.93 9.61
CA GLN A 24 -0.76 12.87 9.12
C GLN A 24 -1.14 13.08 7.65
N ARG A 25 -1.35 14.33 7.22
CA ARG A 25 -1.56 14.65 5.80
C ARG A 25 -0.35 14.24 4.96
N SER A 26 0.85 14.58 5.38
CA SER A 26 2.10 14.20 4.71
C SER A 26 2.23 12.67 4.59
N TYR A 27 1.93 11.91 5.64
CA TYR A 27 1.98 10.44 5.60
C TYR A 27 0.98 9.83 4.62
N LYS A 28 -0.22 10.41 4.49
CA LYS A 28 -1.19 10.00 3.46
C LYS A 28 -0.70 10.30 2.05
N GLU A 29 -0.10 11.46 1.83
CA GLU A 29 0.49 11.83 0.53
C GLU A 29 1.63 10.91 0.15
N GLU A 30 2.52 10.57 1.08
CA GLU A 30 3.59 9.61 0.86
C GLU A 30 3.05 8.21 0.57
N LEU A 31 2.03 7.76 1.31
CA LEU A 31 1.45 6.44 1.13
C LEU A 31 0.74 6.31 -0.22
N ILE A 32 -0.04 7.30 -0.65
CA ILE A 32 -0.69 7.26 -1.96
C ILE A 32 0.34 7.34 -3.10
N ALA A 33 1.46 8.04 -2.90
CA ALA A 33 2.56 8.04 -3.85
C ALA A 33 3.22 6.65 -3.95
N ALA A 34 3.40 5.94 -2.84
CA ALA A 34 3.90 4.57 -2.82
C ALA A 34 2.96 3.60 -3.52
N ASP A 35 1.65 3.69 -3.29
CA ASP A 35 0.64 2.86 -3.97
C ASP A 35 0.67 3.09 -5.49
N ARG A 36 0.70 4.35 -5.94
CA ARG A 36 0.82 4.69 -7.37
C ARG A 36 2.11 4.18 -8.00
N ALA A 37 3.23 4.30 -7.28
CA ALA A 37 4.52 3.81 -7.75
C ALA A 37 4.52 2.27 -7.88
N PHE A 38 3.87 1.58 -6.95
CA PHE A 38 3.69 0.14 -6.99
C PHE A 38 2.84 -0.29 -8.21
N SER A 39 1.69 0.36 -8.47
CA SER A 39 0.86 0.11 -9.66
C SER A 39 1.64 0.40 -10.96
N ALA A 40 2.39 1.50 -11.01
CA ALA A 40 3.22 1.85 -12.16
C ALA A 40 4.34 0.84 -12.42
N LEU A 41 4.97 0.31 -11.35
CA LEU A 41 5.97 -0.75 -11.47
C LEU A 41 5.34 -2.04 -12.01
N SER A 42 4.13 -2.39 -11.54
CA SER A 42 3.35 -3.54 -12.05
C SER A 42 3.07 -3.41 -13.54
N ALA A 43 2.64 -2.23 -14.00
CA ALA A 43 2.44 -1.96 -15.43
C ALA A 43 3.74 -2.07 -16.25
N LYS A 44 4.88 -1.65 -15.70
CA LYS A 44 6.16 -1.58 -16.41
C LYS A 44 6.94 -2.89 -16.44
N LYS A 45 6.99 -3.59 -15.30
CA LYS A 45 7.83 -4.80 -15.10
C LYS A 45 7.02 -6.08 -14.86
N GLY A 46 5.71 -5.97 -14.89
CA GLY A 46 4.80 -7.06 -14.54
C GLY A 46 4.49 -7.14 -13.04
N PRO A 47 3.35 -7.73 -12.69
CA PRO A 47 2.86 -7.75 -11.31
C PRO A 47 3.78 -8.53 -10.37
N LYS A 48 4.36 -9.65 -10.80
CA LYS A 48 5.26 -10.45 -9.96
C LYS A 48 6.45 -9.63 -9.45
N ALA A 49 7.13 -8.89 -10.34
CA ALA A 49 8.27 -8.06 -9.96
C ALA A 49 7.87 -6.94 -9.01
N ALA A 50 6.72 -6.31 -9.26
CA ALA A 50 6.20 -5.24 -8.42
C ALA A 50 5.83 -5.75 -7.02
N TYR A 51 5.16 -6.88 -6.92
CA TYR A 51 4.79 -7.50 -5.64
C TYR A 51 6.01 -7.89 -4.81
N LEU A 52 7.04 -8.45 -5.44
CA LEU A 52 8.30 -8.78 -4.75
C LEU A 52 9.02 -7.54 -4.22
N GLU A 53 8.88 -6.40 -4.90
CA GLU A 53 9.49 -5.12 -4.48
C GLU A 53 8.75 -4.48 -3.32
N TYR A 54 7.41 -4.45 -3.37
CA TYR A 54 6.59 -3.66 -2.44
C TYR A 54 6.00 -4.45 -1.26
N MET A 55 5.93 -5.78 -1.34
CA MET A 55 5.41 -6.59 -0.24
C MET A 55 6.51 -7.09 0.69
N THR A 56 6.19 -7.24 1.97
CA THR A 56 7.10 -7.85 2.94
C THR A 56 7.27 -9.35 2.71
N GLY A 57 8.38 -9.91 3.19
CA GLY A 57 8.62 -11.35 3.09
C GLY A 57 7.59 -12.23 3.83
N ASP A 58 6.83 -11.65 4.75
CA ASP A 58 5.77 -12.30 5.54
C ASP A 58 4.36 -11.78 5.23
N VAL A 59 4.18 -11.08 4.10
CA VAL A 59 2.89 -10.52 3.68
C VAL A 59 1.75 -11.54 3.80
N LYS A 60 0.58 -11.10 4.26
CA LYS A 60 -0.63 -11.91 4.34
C LYS A 60 -1.54 -11.66 3.13
N ILE A 61 -1.99 -12.73 2.48
CA ILE A 61 -2.87 -12.66 1.31
C ILE A 61 -4.21 -13.31 1.67
N LEU A 62 -5.26 -12.48 1.80
CA LEU A 62 -6.54 -12.90 2.39
C LEU A 62 -7.24 -14.01 1.61
N LYS A 63 -7.35 -13.88 0.29
CA LYS A 63 -8.17 -14.79 -0.53
C LYS A 63 -7.67 -16.24 -0.55
N GLN A 64 -6.38 -16.46 -0.30
CA GLN A 64 -5.75 -17.76 -0.43
C GLN A 64 -5.18 -18.29 0.88
N TYR A 65 -5.34 -17.55 1.98
CA TYR A 65 -4.70 -17.83 3.27
C TYR A 65 -3.19 -18.09 3.15
N ARG A 66 -2.57 -17.46 2.14
CA ARG A 66 -1.15 -17.59 1.82
C ARG A 66 -0.35 -16.45 2.44
N SER A 67 0.91 -16.66 2.62
CA SER A 67 1.79 -15.64 3.18
C SER A 67 3.19 -15.70 2.58
N GLY A 68 3.87 -14.56 2.62
CA GLY A 68 5.24 -14.39 2.22
C GLY A 68 5.50 -14.47 0.72
N THR A 69 6.78 -14.45 0.35
CA THR A 69 7.23 -14.47 -1.05
C THR A 69 6.84 -15.74 -1.78
N ALA A 70 6.73 -16.88 -1.08
CA ALA A 70 6.22 -18.12 -1.65
C ALA A 70 4.76 -17.96 -2.11
N GLY A 71 3.91 -17.30 -1.31
CA GLY A 71 2.52 -17.01 -1.70
C GLY A 71 2.43 -16.11 -2.93
N ILE A 72 3.30 -15.10 -3.04
CA ILE A 72 3.37 -14.25 -4.23
C ILE A 72 3.79 -15.07 -5.45
N HIS A 73 4.81 -15.89 -5.33
CA HIS A 73 5.27 -16.75 -6.41
C HIS A 73 4.14 -17.68 -6.90
N ASP A 74 3.43 -18.33 -5.98
CA ASP A 74 2.35 -19.26 -6.32
C ASP A 74 1.16 -18.58 -7.03
N ILE A 75 0.90 -17.30 -6.71
CA ILE A 75 -0.14 -16.53 -7.39
C ILE A 75 0.22 -16.29 -8.85
N PHE A 76 1.49 -15.97 -9.12
CA PHE A 76 1.93 -15.51 -10.43
C PHE A 76 2.61 -16.58 -11.29
N VAL A 77 2.94 -17.76 -10.73
CA VAL A 77 3.64 -18.82 -11.47
C VAL A 77 2.84 -19.36 -12.67
N GLN A 78 1.51 -19.31 -12.58
CA GLN A 78 0.62 -19.80 -13.64
C GLN A 78 0.12 -18.69 -14.56
N LEU A 79 0.46 -17.43 -14.30
CA LEU A 79 0.06 -16.32 -15.14
C LEU A 79 1.03 -16.17 -16.32
N PRO A 80 0.53 -15.76 -17.51
CA PRO A 80 1.37 -15.43 -18.65
C PRO A 80 2.36 -14.31 -18.31
N GLU A 81 3.54 -14.31 -18.94
CA GLU A 81 4.56 -13.27 -18.71
C GLU A 81 4.08 -11.86 -19.03
N ASN A 82 3.17 -11.73 -19.98
CA ASN A 82 2.62 -10.46 -20.44
C ASN A 82 1.27 -10.09 -19.79
N VAL A 83 0.96 -10.67 -18.62
CA VAL A 83 -0.19 -10.24 -17.81
C VAL A 83 -0.02 -8.79 -17.36
N GLN A 84 -1.10 -8.02 -17.47
CA GLN A 84 -1.16 -6.65 -16.99
C GLN A 84 -2.05 -6.57 -15.77
N LEU A 85 -1.56 -6.00 -14.70
CA LEU A 85 -2.31 -5.73 -13.48
C LEU A 85 -1.99 -4.31 -13.04
N THR A 86 -3.01 -3.48 -13.01
CA THR A 86 -2.93 -2.09 -12.56
C THR A 86 -4.04 -1.79 -11.59
N TRP A 87 -3.87 -0.76 -10.79
CA TRP A 87 -4.89 -0.32 -9.84
C TRP A 87 -4.77 1.17 -9.56
N GLU A 88 -5.82 1.73 -9.02
CA GLU A 88 -5.89 3.10 -8.57
C GLU A 88 -6.57 3.17 -7.20
N ALA A 89 -5.92 3.83 -6.26
CA ALA A 89 -6.47 4.03 -4.93
C ALA A 89 -7.61 5.05 -4.97
N ALA A 90 -8.78 4.64 -4.48
CA ALA A 90 -9.93 5.50 -4.24
C ALA A 90 -9.80 6.24 -2.90
N ASN A 91 -9.11 5.64 -1.93
CA ASN A 91 -8.92 6.22 -0.61
C ASN A 91 -7.61 5.74 0.02
N VAL A 92 -7.09 6.58 0.91
CA VAL A 92 -5.87 6.34 1.70
C VAL A 92 -6.06 6.89 3.10
N ASP A 93 -5.57 6.18 4.09
CA ASP A 93 -5.41 6.70 5.45
C ASP A 93 -4.13 6.18 6.09
N ALA A 94 -3.60 6.96 7.04
CA ALA A 94 -2.38 6.64 7.76
C ALA A 94 -2.53 6.98 9.24
N SER A 95 -1.83 6.24 10.08
CA SER A 95 -1.73 6.52 11.51
C SER A 95 -1.12 7.90 11.76
N SER A 96 -1.39 8.48 12.92
CA SER A 96 -0.80 9.76 13.34
C SER A 96 0.72 9.71 13.50
N PHE A 97 1.29 8.52 13.62
CA PHE A 97 2.74 8.30 13.70
C PHE A 97 3.39 7.96 12.36
N GLY A 98 2.58 7.77 11.29
CA GLY A 98 3.08 7.47 9.96
C GLY A 98 3.75 6.10 9.80
N ASP A 99 3.48 5.15 10.70
CA ASP A 99 4.07 3.81 10.72
C ASP A 99 3.16 2.74 10.13
N LEU A 100 1.85 3.01 10.08
CA LEU A 100 0.81 2.13 9.56
C LEU A 100 -0.15 2.92 8.69
N GLY A 101 -0.67 2.30 7.64
CA GLY A 101 -1.72 2.89 6.82
C GLY A 101 -2.40 1.84 5.95
N TYR A 102 -3.41 2.28 5.21
CA TYR A 102 -4.09 1.45 4.22
C TYR A 102 -4.44 2.25 2.97
N THR A 103 -4.51 1.54 1.85
CA THR A 103 -5.10 2.00 0.60
C THR A 103 -6.17 1.01 0.16
N TRP A 104 -7.23 1.52 -0.46
CA TRP A 104 -8.19 0.67 -1.15
C TRP A 104 -8.69 1.37 -2.41
N GLY A 105 -9.10 0.60 -3.40
CA GLY A 105 -9.55 1.14 -4.67
C GLY A 105 -9.87 0.02 -5.66
N ARG A 106 -9.76 0.37 -6.94
CA ARG A 106 -10.12 -0.52 -8.04
C ARG A 106 -8.89 -1.08 -8.72
N TYR A 107 -8.92 -2.37 -9.08
CA TYR A 107 -7.91 -2.98 -9.93
C TYR A 107 -8.47 -3.38 -11.30
N THR A 108 -7.59 -3.47 -12.27
CA THR A 108 -7.84 -4.08 -13.59
C THR A 108 -6.74 -5.08 -13.88
N LEU A 109 -7.15 -6.32 -14.16
CA LEU A 109 -6.30 -7.41 -14.62
C LEU A 109 -6.63 -7.70 -16.09
N VAL A 110 -5.63 -7.72 -16.95
CA VAL A 110 -5.77 -8.12 -18.35
C VAL A 110 -4.88 -9.32 -18.60
N LEU A 111 -5.49 -10.44 -18.94
CA LEU A 111 -4.81 -11.62 -19.43
C LEU A 111 -4.83 -11.59 -20.96
N PRO A 112 -3.67 -11.69 -21.62
CA PRO A 112 -3.61 -11.71 -23.07
C PRO A 112 -4.21 -13.00 -23.62
N ALA A 113 -4.52 -12.99 -24.94
CA ALA A 113 -4.83 -14.21 -25.65
C ALA A 113 -3.64 -15.18 -25.60
N LEU A 114 -3.92 -16.44 -25.31
CA LEU A 114 -2.93 -17.51 -25.36
C LEU A 114 -3.25 -18.42 -26.55
N PRO A 115 -2.58 -18.23 -27.70
CA PRO A 115 -2.86 -18.98 -28.94
C PRO A 115 -2.77 -20.50 -28.76
N MET A 116 -1.87 -20.95 -27.87
CA MET A 116 -1.64 -22.37 -27.60
C MET A 116 -2.88 -23.09 -27.01
N ASN A 117 -3.76 -22.36 -26.32
CA ASN A 117 -4.90 -22.93 -25.62
C ASN A 117 -6.25 -22.40 -26.13
N ASN A 118 -6.27 -21.68 -27.26
CA ASN A 118 -7.47 -20.96 -27.77
C ASN A 118 -8.14 -20.04 -26.72
N LEU A 119 -7.38 -19.57 -25.72
CA LEU A 119 -7.89 -18.66 -24.73
C LEU A 119 -8.01 -17.27 -25.32
N LYS A 120 -9.23 -16.72 -25.27
CA LYS A 120 -9.49 -15.33 -25.62
C LYS A 120 -8.88 -14.39 -24.59
N PRO A 121 -8.57 -13.13 -24.97
CA PRO A 121 -8.20 -12.13 -24.00
C PRO A 121 -9.27 -12.03 -22.91
N TYR A 122 -8.86 -11.98 -21.67
CA TYR A 122 -9.76 -11.88 -20.51
C TYR A 122 -9.43 -10.64 -19.71
N ARG A 123 -10.45 -9.87 -19.36
CA ARG A 123 -10.34 -8.72 -18.48
C ARG A 123 -11.12 -8.97 -17.20
N ASP A 124 -10.48 -8.72 -16.08
CA ASP A 124 -11.06 -8.82 -14.76
C ASP A 124 -10.91 -7.49 -14.02
N MET A 125 -11.90 -7.15 -13.21
CA MET A 125 -11.92 -5.94 -12.42
C MET A 125 -12.48 -6.26 -11.04
N GLY A 126 -12.14 -5.44 -10.08
CA GLY A 126 -12.65 -5.59 -8.72
C GLY A 126 -12.03 -4.57 -7.78
N ASP A 127 -12.32 -4.77 -6.51
CA ASP A 127 -11.77 -3.94 -5.44
C ASP A 127 -10.55 -4.58 -4.80
N TYR A 128 -9.64 -3.76 -4.31
CA TYR A 128 -8.50 -4.20 -3.52
C TYR A 128 -8.40 -3.41 -2.22
N VAL A 129 -7.73 -4.00 -1.26
CA VAL A 129 -7.25 -3.36 -0.04
C VAL A 129 -5.82 -3.78 0.23
N MET A 130 -4.98 -2.83 0.58
CA MET A 130 -3.62 -3.05 1.04
C MET A 130 -3.41 -2.39 2.39
N VAL A 131 -2.82 -3.11 3.34
CA VAL A 131 -2.32 -2.54 4.58
C VAL A 131 -0.81 -2.42 4.47
N TRP A 132 -0.32 -1.26 4.86
CA TRP A 132 1.07 -0.85 4.70
C TRP A 132 1.71 -0.60 6.06
N LYS A 133 2.97 -0.95 6.16
CA LYS A 133 3.84 -0.58 7.28
C LYS A 133 5.16 -0.02 6.75
N ARG A 134 5.82 0.82 7.55
CA ARG A 134 7.20 1.19 7.23
C ARG A 134 8.15 0.08 7.64
N ASP A 135 9.13 -0.19 6.75
CA ASP A 135 10.27 -1.03 7.07
C ASP A 135 11.29 -0.25 7.93
N HIS A 136 12.36 -0.91 8.31
CA HIS A 136 13.44 -0.32 9.11
C HIS A 136 14.21 0.81 8.41
N LEU A 137 14.04 0.97 7.10
CA LEU A 137 14.59 2.05 6.29
C LEU A 137 13.59 3.19 6.07
N GLY A 138 12.37 3.06 6.60
CA GLY A 138 11.30 4.04 6.45
C GLY A 138 10.48 3.91 5.17
N HIS A 139 10.68 2.88 4.35
CA HIS A 139 9.90 2.66 3.15
C HIS A 139 8.55 2.03 3.45
N TRP A 140 7.51 2.45 2.75
CA TRP A 140 6.21 1.82 2.81
C TRP A 140 6.24 0.44 2.13
N LYS A 141 5.85 -0.60 2.88
CA LYS A 141 5.74 -1.98 2.41
C LYS A 141 4.37 -2.55 2.74
N VAL A 142 3.79 -3.32 1.82
CA VAL A 142 2.51 -4.01 2.03
C VAL A 142 2.72 -5.21 2.94
N VAL A 143 1.95 -5.27 4.02
CA VAL A 143 1.96 -6.37 5.01
C VAL A 143 0.71 -7.23 4.93
N LEU A 144 -0.37 -6.74 4.30
CA LEU A 144 -1.58 -7.48 4.03
C LEU A 144 -2.21 -7.00 2.72
N PHE A 145 -2.65 -7.95 1.92
CA PHE A 145 -3.33 -7.71 0.64
C PHE A 145 -4.60 -8.55 0.55
N GLY A 146 -5.66 -7.93 0.07
CA GLY A 146 -6.91 -8.60 -0.27
C GLY A 146 -7.52 -8.01 -1.54
N SER A 147 -8.25 -8.83 -2.28
CA SER A 147 -9.02 -8.38 -3.46
C SER A 147 -10.32 -9.17 -3.60
N ILE A 148 -11.34 -8.49 -4.11
CA ILE A 148 -12.67 -9.05 -4.41
C ILE A 148 -12.96 -8.71 -5.87
N ARG A 149 -13.32 -9.74 -6.65
CA ARG A 149 -13.70 -9.59 -8.05
C ARG A 149 -15.13 -9.05 -8.14
N ASP A 150 -15.39 -8.23 -9.16
CA ASP A 150 -16.75 -7.89 -9.57
C ASP A 150 -17.49 -9.14 -10.06
N HIS A 151 -18.77 -9.26 -9.75
CA HIS A 151 -19.64 -10.37 -10.17
C HIS A 151 -20.32 -10.04 -11.49
#